data_e75970ec3fd10783f45434ffa79a8c43
#
_entry.id   e75970ec3fd10783f45434ffa79a8c43
#
_cell.length_a   1.000
_cell.length_b   1.000
_cell.length_c   1.000
_cell.angle_alpha   90.00
_cell.angle_beta   90.00
_cell.angle_gamma   90.00
#
_symmetry.space_group_name_H-M   'P 1'
#
loop_
_entity.id
_entity.type
_entity.pdbx_description
1 polymer ?
#
loop_
_entity_poly.entity_id
_entity_poly.type
_entity_poly.pdbx_seq_one_letter_code
_entity_poly.pdbx_strand_id
1 'polypeptide(L)'
;MNILKYKGHRIRASDKYLVYRFCGGTLLLLFVAVLLLLNLGQLMRTDWEHFSLLDNGVTLSTYNFITIGIATGVCALVAFLYYRFFHDSFKKLLHRQKLARMILDNKWYEAQTVQDSGFFTDLQSRSREKIVWFPKIYYQMETGLLHIRCEISLGKYQDQLLRLEDKLESGLY
;
A
#
# COMPACT_ATOMS: atom_id res chain seq x y z
N MET A 1 -38.62 0.30 -0.36
CA MET A 1 -37.53 0.84 -1.22
C MET A 1 -36.25 0.08 -0.87
N ASN A 2 -35.93 -0.99 -1.63
CA ASN A 2 -34.75 -1.81 -1.37
C ASN A 2 -33.51 -0.95 -1.65
N ILE A 3 -32.83 -0.51 -0.62
CA ILE A 3 -31.51 0.08 -0.71
C ILE A 3 -30.62 -1.02 -1.29
N LEU A 4 -30.29 -0.93 -2.57
CA LEU A 4 -29.34 -1.80 -3.26
C LEU A 4 -28.02 -1.71 -2.48
N LYS A 5 -27.78 -2.70 -1.62
CA LYS A 5 -26.55 -2.81 -0.84
C LYS A 5 -25.43 -2.97 -1.86
N TYR A 6 -24.64 -1.93 -2.06
CA TYR A 6 -23.51 -1.98 -2.98
C TYR A 6 -22.56 -3.11 -2.57
N LYS A 7 -22.53 -4.15 -3.39
CA LYS A 7 -21.56 -5.24 -3.22
C LYS A 7 -20.25 -4.78 -3.85
N GLY A 8 -19.16 -4.84 -3.09
CA GLY A 8 -17.84 -4.51 -3.61
C GLY A 8 -16.99 -3.71 -2.61
N HIS A 9 -15.71 -3.56 -2.95
CA HIS A 9 -14.76 -2.79 -2.14
C HIS A 9 -14.74 -1.33 -2.59
N ARG A 10 -14.96 -0.41 -1.65
CA ARG A 10 -14.85 1.03 -1.90
C ARG A 10 -13.38 1.41 -2.09
N ILE A 11 -13.10 2.12 -3.19
CA ILE A 11 -11.78 2.68 -3.48
C ILE A 11 -11.57 3.94 -2.64
N ARG A 12 -10.39 4.07 -2.06
CA ARG A 12 -9.98 5.21 -1.23
C ARG A 12 -8.72 5.85 -1.81
N ALA A 13 -8.50 7.10 -1.50
CA ALA A 13 -7.25 7.79 -1.88
C ALA A 13 -5.99 7.09 -1.33
N SER A 14 -6.10 6.45 -0.15
CA SER A 14 -5.01 5.66 0.45
C SER A 14 -4.62 4.42 -0.37
N ASP A 15 -5.49 3.95 -1.26
CA ASP A 15 -5.24 2.76 -2.08
C ASP A 15 -4.18 3.01 -3.18
N LYS A 16 -3.75 4.25 -3.40
CA LYS A 16 -2.65 4.63 -4.29
C LYS A 16 -1.37 3.79 -4.09
N TYR A 17 -1.10 3.38 -2.86
CA TYR A 17 0.07 2.59 -2.49
C TYR A 17 -0.28 1.20 -1.92
N LEU A 18 -1.47 0.69 -2.25
CA LEU A 18 -2.01 -0.53 -1.65
C LEU A 18 -1.08 -1.74 -1.80
N VAL A 19 -0.58 -1.98 -3.03
CA VAL A 19 0.34 -3.09 -3.31
C VAL A 19 1.65 -2.95 -2.54
N TYR A 20 2.25 -1.75 -2.55
CA TYR A 20 3.50 -1.52 -1.82
C TYR A 20 3.33 -1.68 -0.31
N ARG A 21 2.22 -1.20 0.25
CA ARG A 21 1.96 -1.31 1.69
C ARG A 21 1.68 -2.75 2.10
N PHE A 22 0.93 -3.47 1.31
CA PHE A 22 0.56 -4.85 1.63
C PHE A 22 1.72 -5.82 1.34
N CYS A 23 2.22 -5.87 0.10
CA CYS A 23 3.29 -6.81 -0.27
C CYS A 23 4.64 -6.40 0.34
N GLY A 24 5.00 -5.11 0.27
CA GLY A 24 6.25 -4.63 0.84
C GLY A 24 6.29 -4.74 2.36
N GLY A 25 5.20 -4.36 3.03
CA GLY A 25 5.09 -4.45 4.49
C GLY A 25 5.14 -5.90 5.00
N THR A 26 4.43 -6.82 4.35
CA THR A 26 4.44 -8.24 4.74
C THR A 26 5.79 -8.90 4.48
N LEU A 27 6.44 -8.61 3.34
CA LEU A 27 7.78 -9.14 3.03
C LEU A 27 8.84 -8.58 3.98
N LEU A 28 8.79 -7.30 4.29
CA LEU A 28 9.71 -6.68 5.24
C LEU A 28 9.54 -7.26 6.65
N LEU A 29 8.30 -7.44 7.11
CA LEU A 29 8.01 -8.04 8.39
C LEU A 29 8.49 -9.49 8.45
N LEU A 30 8.27 -10.26 7.38
CA LEU A 30 8.77 -11.63 7.26
C LEU A 30 10.30 -11.67 7.30
N PHE A 31 10.96 -10.77 6.55
CA PHE A 31 12.42 -10.67 6.52
C PHE A 31 12.99 -10.42 7.92
N VAL A 32 12.44 -9.44 8.64
CA VAL A 32 12.86 -9.11 10.00
C VAL A 32 12.61 -10.30 10.94
N ALA A 33 11.44 -10.95 10.84
CA ALA A 33 11.11 -12.12 11.67
C ALA A 33 12.09 -13.27 11.45
N VAL A 34 12.44 -13.59 10.19
CA VAL A 34 13.41 -14.65 9.87
C VAL A 34 14.80 -14.29 10.38
N LEU A 35 15.24 -13.03 10.22
CA LEU A 35 16.52 -12.57 10.77
C LEU A 35 16.56 -12.69 12.30
N LEU A 36 15.51 -12.29 13.00
CA LEU A 36 15.43 -12.41 14.46
C LEU A 36 15.48 -13.86 14.89
N LEU A 37 14.76 -14.76 14.22
CA LEU A 37 14.77 -16.19 14.53
C LEU A 37 16.17 -16.81 14.36
N LEU A 38 16.85 -16.51 13.24
CA LEU A 38 18.19 -17.03 12.96
C LEU A 38 19.24 -16.49 13.94
N ASN A 39 19.06 -15.27 14.42
CA ASN A 39 20.00 -14.63 15.37
C ASN A 39 19.55 -14.71 16.83
N LEU A 40 18.48 -15.43 17.15
CA LEU A 40 17.91 -15.49 18.50
C LEU A 40 18.95 -15.94 19.54
N GLY A 41 19.78 -16.93 19.21
CA GLY A 41 20.82 -17.42 20.10
C GLY A 41 21.93 -16.40 20.40
N GLN A 42 22.24 -15.53 19.44
CA GLN A 42 23.20 -14.43 19.65
C GLN A 42 22.55 -13.31 20.45
N LEU A 43 21.29 -12.99 20.15
CA LEU A 43 20.52 -11.95 20.85
C LEU A 43 20.38 -12.26 22.35
N MET A 44 20.13 -13.52 22.70
CA MET A 44 20.00 -13.96 24.10
C MET A 44 21.33 -13.95 24.87
N ARG A 45 22.46 -13.99 24.16
CA ARG A 45 23.80 -13.96 24.77
C ARG A 45 24.38 -12.54 24.89
N THR A 46 23.71 -11.56 24.29
CA THR A 46 24.17 -10.17 24.30
C THR A 46 23.83 -9.52 25.62
N ASP A 47 24.85 -8.97 26.27
CA ASP A 47 24.70 -8.19 27.52
C ASP A 47 24.13 -6.80 27.17
N TRP A 48 22.82 -6.64 27.32
CA TRP A 48 22.10 -5.42 26.94
C TRP A 48 22.43 -4.21 27.83
N GLU A 49 22.87 -4.45 29.07
CA GLU A 49 23.22 -3.38 30.01
C GLU A 49 24.46 -2.58 29.57
N HIS A 50 25.35 -3.23 28.82
CA HIS A 50 26.61 -2.63 28.36
C HIS A 50 26.68 -2.50 26.83
N PHE A 51 25.53 -2.65 26.15
CA PHE A 51 25.47 -2.58 24.69
C PHE A 51 25.57 -1.13 24.21
N SER A 52 26.72 -0.77 23.62
CA SER A 52 26.93 0.50 22.91
C SER A 52 27.12 0.23 21.42
N LEU A 53 26.26 0.85 20.60
CA LEU A 53 26.37 0.79 19.13
C LEU A 53 27.68 1.41 18.60
N LEU A 54 28.28 2.32 19.38
CA LEU A 54 29.50 3.03 18.98
C LEU A 54 30.77 2.21 19.30
N ASP A 55 30.77 1.46 20.40
CA ASP A 55 31.94 0.67 20.82
C ASP A 55 31.96 -0.73 20.20
N ASN A 56 30.79 -1.36 20.07
CA ASN A 56 30.64 -2.65 19.42
C ASN A 56 30.27 -2.46 17.95
N GLY A 57 31.15 -1.86 17.16
CA GLY A 57 30.93 -1.70 15.73
C GLY A 57 30.35 -2.99 15.15
N VAL A 58 29.26 -2.89 14.37
CA VAL A 58 28.60 -4.04 13.73
C VAL A 58 29.64 -4.77 12.89
N THR A 59 30.36 -5.71 13.52
CA THR A 59 31.31 -6.56 12.79
C THR A 59 30.45 -7.45 11.88
N LEU A 60 30.42 -7.13 10.60
CA LEU A 60 29.79 -7.96 9.58
C LEU A 60 30.60 -9.27 9.48
N SER A 61 30.27 -10.22 10.36
CA SER A 61 30.83 -11.56 10.33
C SER A 61 30.27 -12.32 9.13
N THR A 62 31.01 -13.27 8.60
CA THR A 62 30.57 -14.20 7.55
C THR A 62 29.21 -14.84 7.89
N TYR A 63 28.97 -15.10 9.17
CA TYR A 63 27.67 -15.59 9.68
C TYR A 63 26.52 -14.63 9.34
N ASN A 64 26.69 -13.33 9.49
CA ASN A 64 25.65 -12.32 9.20
C ASN A 64 25.33 -12.29 7.71
N PHE A 65 26.31 -12.45 6.83
CA PHE A 65 26.05 -12.56 5.39
C PHE A 65 25.25 -13.81 5.03
N ILE A 66 25.55 -14.94 5.65
CA ILE A 66 24.81 -16.20 5.44
C ILE A 66 23.36 -16.04 5.93
N THR A 67 23.14 -15.48 7.12
CA THR A 67 21.76 -15.28 7.66
C THR A 67 20.94 -14.34 6.81
N ILE A 68 21.52 -13.24 6.30
CA ILE A 68 20.87 -12.32 5.35
C ILE A 68 20.54 -13.04 4.04
N GLY A 69 21.46 -13.86 3.52
CA GLY A 69 21.25 -14.64 2.30
C GLY A 69 20.07 -15.62 2.45
N ILE A 70 20.01 -16.34 3.57
CA ILE A 70 18.92 -17.28 3.89
C ILE A 70 17.59 -16.51 4.01
N ALA A 71 17.56 -15.41 4.77
CA ALA A 71 16.36 -14.59 4.94
C ALA A 71 15.84 -14.07 3.60
N THR A 72 16.73 -13.58 2.73
CA THR A 72 16.38 -13.12 1.39
C THR A 72 15.82 -14.25 0.53
N GLY A 73 16.44 -15.44 0.57
CA GLY A 73 15.97 -16.63 -0.13
C GLY A 73 14.56 -17.05 0.30
N VAL A 74 14.29 -17.07 1.61
CA VAL A 74 12.98 -17.38 2.16
C VAL A 74 11.93 -16.36 1.70
N CYS A 75 12.25 -15.05 1.74
CA CYS A 75 11.34 -14.00 1.26
C CYS A 75 11.06 -14.14 -0.24
N ALA A 76 12.06 -14.43 -1.06
CA ALA A 76 11.90 -14.66 -2.49
C ALA A 76 10.99 -15.86 -2.78
N LEU A 77 11.18 -16.95 -2.06
CA LEU A 77 10.37 -18.16 -2.19
C LEU A 77 8.91 -17.89 -1.78
N VAL A 78 8.68 -17.21 -0.66
CA VAL A 78 7.31 -16.84 -0.22
C VAL A 78 6.65 -15.90 -1.24
N ALA A 79 7.38 -14.91 -1.76
CA ALA A 79 6.86 -14.02 -2.79
C ALA A 79 6.47 -14.77 -4.07
N PHE A 80 7.30 -15.72 -4.51
CA PHE A 80 7.01 -16.58 -5.66
C PHE A 80 5.78 -17.45 -5.42
N LEU A 81 5.67 -18.11 -4.27
CA LEU A 81 4.51 -18.93 -3.91
C LEU A 81 3.24 -18.08 -3.83
N TYR A 82 3.33 -16.89 -3.21
CA TYR A 82 2.21 -15.97 -3.15
C TYR A 82 1.73 -15.57 -4.55
N TYR A 83 2.65 -15.19 -5.43
CA TYR A 83 2.31 -14.85 -6.82
C TYR A 83 1.68 -16.03 -7.56
N ARG A 84 2.20 -17.26 -7.36
CA ARG A 84 1.72 -18.47 -8.04
C ARG A 84 0.32 -18.91 -7.60
N PHE A 85 0.04 -18.84 -6.28
CA PHE A 85 -1.22 -19.34 -5.71
C PHE A 85 -2.30 -18.26 -5.55
N PHE A 86 -1.91 -17.01 -5.33
CA PHE A 86 -2.83 -15.91 -5.06
C PHE A 86 -2.87 -14.85 -6.18
N HIS A 87 -2.62 -15.28 -7.41
CA HIS A 87 -2.59 -14.41 -8.58
C HIS A 87 -3.84 -13.54 -8.73
N ASP A 88 -5.04 -14.10 -8.54
CA ASP A 88 -6.29 -13.37 -8.65
C ASP A 88 -6.48 -12.32 -7.55
N SER A 89 -6.03 -12.63 -6.34
CA SER A 89 -6.04 -11.68 -5.24
C SER A 89 -5.07 -10.53 -5.49
N PHE A 90 -3.89 -10.82 -6.02
CA PHE A 90 -2.91 -9.82 -6.41
C PHE A 90 -3.43 -8.91 -7.54
N LYS A 91 -4.07 -9.47 -8.56
CA LYS A 91 -4.74 -8.70 -9.62
C LYS A 91 -5.79 -7.74 -9.05
N LYS A 92 -6.63 -8.20 -8.12
CA LYS A 92 -7.62 -7.35 -7.45
C LYS A 92 -6.98 -6.16 -6.73
N LEU A 93 -5.87 -6.37 -6.03
CA LEU A 93 -5.11 -5.29 -5.36
C LEU A 93 -4.52 -4.31 -6.37
N LEU A 94 -3.94 -4.83 -7.46
CA LEU A 94 -3.35 -4.02 -8.52
C LEU A 94 -4.39 -3.14 -9.24
N HIS A 95 -5.56 -3.70 -9.57
CA HIS A 95 -6.65 -2.95 -10.20
C HIS A 95 -7.15 -1.82 -9.27
N ARG A 96 -7.34 -2.11 -7.97
CA ARG A 96 -7.73 -1.07 -7.00
C ARG A 96 -6.70 0.05 -6.91
N GLN A 97 -5.41 -0.30 -6.93
CA GLN A 97 -4.34 0.69 -6.92
C GLN A 97 -4.32 1.52 -8.21
N LYS A 98 -4.47 0.88 -9.39
CA LYS A 98 -4.56 1.59 -10.67
C LYS A 98 -5.74 2.57 -10.70
N LEU A 99 -6.93 2.13 -10.25
CA LEU A 99 -8.12 2.98 -10.16
C LEU A 99 -7.91 4.18 -9.22
N ALA A 100 -7.34 3.95 -8.04
CA ALA A 100 -7.04 5.04 -7.11
C ALA A 100 -6.06 6.06 -7.70
N ARG A 101 -5.02 5.59 -8.39
CA ARG A 101 -4.06 6.46 -9.10
C ARG A 101 -4.75 7.26 -10.20
N MET A 102 -5.55 6.60 -11.05
CA MET A 102 -6.26 7.26 -12.13
C MET A 102 -7.15 8.40 -11.62
N ILE A 103 -7.86 8.21 -10.50
CA ILE A 103 -8.69 9.26 -9.88
C ILE A 103 -7.81 10.42 -9.41
N LEU A 104 -6.68 10.13 -8.79
CA LEU A 104 -5.75 11.14 -8.28
C LEU A 104 -5.05 11.89 -9.41
N ASP A 105 -4.59 11.22 -10.45
CA ASP A 105 -3.88 11.80 -11.59
C ASP A 105 -4.81 12.68 -12.44
N ASN A 106 -6.09 12.31 -12.57
CA ASN A 106 -7.11 13.13 -13.23
C ASN A 106 -7.71 14.21 -12.31
N LYS A 107 -7.25 14.33 -11.05
CA LYS A 107 -7.74 15.30 -10.07
C LYS A 107 -9.26 15.25 -9.84
N TRP A 108 -9.86 14.06 -9.85
CA TRP A 108 -11.30 13.87 -9.58
C TRP A 108 -11.60 13.83 -8.08
N TYR A 109 -11.02 14.73 -7.35
CA TYR A 109 -11.18 14.88 -5.90
C TYR A 109 -11.14 16.36 -5.53
N GLU A 110 -11.66 16.69 -4.37
CA GLU A 110 -11.53 18.02 -3.81
C GLU A 110 -10.53 18.00 -2.67
N ALA A 111 -9.55 18.88 -2.74
CA ALA A 111 -8.55 19.07 -1.72
C ALA A 111 -8.64 20.48 -1.15
N GLN A 112 -8.45 20.61 0.16
CA GLN A 112 -8.27 21.88 0.84
C GLN A 112 -6.84 21.97 1.35
N THR A 113 -6.25 23.13 1.19
CA THR A 113 -4.94 23.44 1.76
C THR A 113 -5.11 23.70 3.25
N VAL A 114 -4.58 22.80 4.08
CA VAL A 114 -4.56 22.97 5.53
C VAL A 114 -3.16 23.42 5.93
N GLN A 115 -3.07 24.57 6.61
CA GLN A 115 -1.85 24.98 7.28
C GLN A 115 -1.76 24.21 8.59
N ASP A 116 -0.77 23.34 8.69
CA ASP A 116 -0.49 22.60 9.93
C ASP A 116 0.29 23.53 10.85
N SER A 117 -0.41 24.19 11.77
CA SER A 117 0.20 24.94 12.88
C SER A 117 0.59 23.97 14.00
N GLY A 118 1.51 23.07 13.72
CA GLY A 118 2.06 22.17 14.73
C GLY A 118 2.99 22.94 15.66
N PHE A 119 2.87 22.69 16.96
CA PHE A 119 3.62 23.35 18.04
C PHE A 119 5.17 23.28 17.88
N PHE A 120 5.66 22.43 17.01
CA PHE A 120 7.09 22.24 16.70
C PHE A 120 7.52 22.72 15.31
N THR A 121 6.64 23.34 14.51
CA THR A 121 6.92 23.70 13.11
C THR A 121 6.96 25.19 12.85
N ASP A 122 7.45 25.98 13.80
CA ASP A 122 7.62 27.44 13.63
C ASP A 122 8.67 27.83 12.56
N LEU A 123 9.37 26.85 11.96
CA LEU A 123 10.42 27.09 10.97
C LEU A 123 10.05 26.70 9.52
N GLN A 124 8.96 25.97 9.28
CA GLN A 124 8.47 25.70 7.92
C GLN A 124 6.96 25.40 7.94
N SER A 125 6.15 26.40 7.66
CA SER A 125 4.73 26.22 7.36
C SER A 125 4.58 25.41 6.08
N ARG A 126 4.59 24.07 6.18
CA ARG A 126 4.26 23.18 5.05
C ARG A 126 2.75 23.16 4.89
N SER A 127 2.26 23.83 3.87
CA SER A 127 0.89 23.67 3.43
C SER A 127 0.71 22.24 2.92
N ARG A 128 -0.16 21.46 3.57
CA ARG A 128 -0.52 20.11 3.13
C ARG A 128 -1.89 20.14 2.47
N GLU A 129 -1.98 19.57 1.28
CA GLU A 129 -3.27 19.32 0.65
C GLU A 129 -3.96 18.15 1.35
N LYS A 130 -5.11 18.40 1.96
CA LYS A 130 -5.97 17.38 2.55
C LYS A 130 -7.14 17.11 1.62
N ILE A 131 -7.30 15.87 1.18
CA ILE A 131 -8.44 15.46 0.36
C ILE A 131 -9.69 15.49 1.23
N VAL A 132 -10.63 16.37 0.87
CA VAL A 132 -11.91 16.57 1.59
C VAL A 132 -12.99 15.69 0.97
N TRP A 133 -13.01 15.61 -0.36
CA TRP A 133 -13.98 14.79 -1.07
C TRP A 133 -13.26 13.86 -2.06
N PHE A 134 -13.70 12.60 -2.10
CA PHE A 134 -13.20 11.58 -3.01
C PHE A 134 -14.40 10.79 -3.55
N PRO A 135 -14.49 10.54 -4.88
CA PRO A 135 -15.62 9.86 -5.48
C PRO A 135 -15.81 8.46 -4.88
N LYS A 136 -17.06 8.08 -4.68
CA LYS A 136 -17.39 6.76 -4.18
C LYS A 136 -17.45 5.78 -5.34
N ILE A 137 -16.35 5.11 -5.59
CA ILE A 137 -16.23 4.07 -6.61
C ILE A 137 -16.10 2.72 -5.91
N TYR A 138 -16.92 1.78 -6.32
CA TYR A 138 -16.93 0.41 -5.82
C TYR A 138 -16.43 -0.54 -6.90
N TYR A 139 -15.51 -1.39 -6.52
CA TYR A 139 -14.87 -2.37 -7.37
C TYR A 139 -15.28 -3.77 -6.94
N GLN A 140 -15.72 -4.59 -7.89
CA GLN A 140 -16.02 -6.00 -7.70
C GLN A 140 -15.58 -6.78 -8.92
N MET A 141 -14.85 -7.87 -8.71
CA MET A 141 -14.47 -8.82 -9.74
C MET A 141 -15.22 -10.13 -9.51
N GLU A 142 -16.06 -10.51 -10.46
CA GLU A 142 -16.87 -11.72 -10.41
C GLU A 142 -16.75 -12.47 -11.73
N THR A 143 -16.37 -13.75 -11.69
CA THR A 143 -16.26 -14.65 -12.86
C THR A 143 -15.50 -14.06 -14.06
N GLY A 144 -14.39 -13.33 -13.79
CA GLY A 144 -13.59 -12.69 -14.84
C GLY A 144 -14.12 -11.36 -15.36
N LEU A 145 -15.33 -10.95 -14.96
CA LEU A 145 -15.92 -9.66 -15.29
C LEU A 145 -15.60 -8.64 -14.19
N LEU A 146 -15.26 -7.44 -14.61
CA LEU A 146 -14.97 -6.31 -13.75
C LEU A 146 -16.21 -5.42 -13.64
N HIS A 147 -16.80 -5.38 -12.45
CA HIS A 147 -17.92 -4.49 -12.14
C HIS A 147 -17.41 -3.26 -11.40
N ILE A 148 -17.53 -2.09 -12.03
CA ILE A 148 -17.21 -0.81 -11.43
C ILE A 148 -18.52 -0.04 -11.27
N ARG A 149 -18.83 0.35 -10.04
CA ARG A 149 -20.01 1.17 -9.72
C ARG A 149 -19.53 2.51 -9.20
N CYS A 150 -19.89 3.58 -9.92
CA CYS A 150 -19.65 4.94 -9.49
C CYS A 150 -20.92 5.55 -8.93
N GLU A 151 -20.83 6.12 -7.72
CA GLU A 151 -21.87 6.99 -7.19
C GLU A 151 -21.61 8.40 -7.73
N ILE A 152 -22.39 8.79 -8.75
CA ILE A 152 -22.28 10.11 -9.38
C ILE A 152 -23.02 11.09 -8.49
N SER A 153 -22.30 12.01 -7.86
CA SER A 153 -22.91 13.19 -7.27
C SER A 153 -23.21 14.19 -8.38
N LEU A 154 -24.42 14.71 -8.40
CA LEU A 154 -24.82 15.82 -9.27
C LEU A 154 -23.87 16.99 -9.05
N GLY A 155 -22.98 17.26 -10.01
CA GLY A 155 -22.02 18.37 -9.89
C GLY A 155 -20.85 18.32 -10.87
N LYS A 156 -19.80 19.00 -10.50
CA LYS A 156 -18.62 19.40 -11.28
C LYS A 156 -17.92 18.31 -12.11
N TYR A 157 -18.04 17.03 -11.73
CA TYR A 157 -17.33 15.91 -12.37
C TYR A 157 -18.22 14.94 -13.13
N GLN A 158 -19.51 15.27 -13.32
CA GLN A 158 -20.49 14.36 -13.92
C GLN A 158 -20.09 13.93 -15.33
N ASP A 159 -19.73 14.88 -16.20
CA ASP A 159 -19.36 14.59 -17.58
C ASP A 159 -18.07 13.78 -17.70
N GLN A 160 -17.14 13.98 -16.75
CA GLN A 160 -15.89 13.23 -16.72
C GLN A 160 -16.10 11.78 -16.24
N LEU A 161 -17.04 11.58 -15.32
CA LEU A 161 -17.42 10.26 -14.84
C LEU A 161 -18.23 9.47 -15.89
N LEU A 162 -19.02 10.13 -16.71
CA LEU A 162 -19.74 9.50 -17.82
C LEU A 162 -18.79 8.98 -18.92
N ARG A 163 -17.64 9.65 -19.11
CA ARG A 163 -16.58 9.21 -20.04
C ARG A 163 -15.56 8.27 -19.38
N LEU A 164 -15.89 7.76 -18.21
CA LEU A 164 -15.00 6.88 -17.44
C LEU A 164 -14.76 5.55 -18.15
N GLU A 165 -15.74 5.04 -18.87
CA GLU A 165 -15.70 3.75 -19.55
C GLU A 165 -14.52 3.69 -20.53
N ASP A 166 -14.43 4.64 -21.45
CA ASP A 166 -13.33 4.74 -22.43
C ASP A 166 -11.95 4.83 -21.79
N LYS A 167 -11.86 5.55 -20.66
CA LYS A 167 -10.59 5.70 -19.93
C LYS A 167 -10.21 4.46 -19.11
N LEU A 168 -11.18 3.71 -18.65
CA LEU A 168 -10.95 2.46 -17.93
C LEU A 168 -10.47 1.35 -18.87
N GLU A 169 -11.02 1.26 -20.06
CA GLU A 169 -10.57 0.31 -21.06
C GLU A 169 -9.10 0.54 -21.42
N SER A 170 -8.68 1.79 -21.59
CA SER A 170 -7.29 2.12 -21.94
C SER A 170 -6.30 2.01 -20.76
N GLY A 171 -6.74 2.12 -19.52
CA GLY A 171 -5.86 2.23 -18.34
C GLY A 171 -5.73 0.97 -17.49
N LEU A 172 -6.63 -0.01 -17.66
CA LEU A 172 -6.60 -1.25 -16.87
C LEU A 172 -5.93 -2.43 -17.60
N TYR A 173 -5.76 -2.35 -18.91
CA TYR A 173 -5.05 -3.34 -19.75
C TYR A 173 -3.59 -2.98 -19.98
#